data_6249527c89f1711521ef24fdadaddbc1
#
_entry.id   6249527c89f1711521ef24fdadaddbc1
#
_cell.length_a   1.000
_cell.length_b   1.000
_cell.length_c   1.000
_cell.angle_alpha   90.00
_cell.angle_beta   90.00
_cell.angle_gamma   90.00
#
_symmetry.space_group_name_H-M   'P 1'
#
loop_
_entity.id
_entity.type
_entity.pdbx_description
1 polymer ?
#
loop_
_entity_poly.entity_id
_entity_poly.type
_entity_poly.pdbx_seq_one_letter_code
_entity_poly.pdbx_strand_id
1 'polypeptide(L)'
;MKEIKVLKGGRLFDGTGGEVIENSVVVIKNDRFCAVGGADGVEIPKGPNVEIIDTTGMTVLPGLIESHMHINLDCSEGKHLAAPALEMNSNELLMRSLRKLRDTYEMGFTTIRDGGSGWNWIECAIRDGFARGDVPGPRFLTSGYHLTVSGGHACFMPPHLGQFYPMEMGGYYVDGVEEWRKMARVNLWNGVDNIKVVASRCDWTMNDHFTPLDRKSTRL
;
A
#
# COMPACT_ATOMS: atom_id res chain seq x y z
N MET A 1 -15.83 14.60 20.55
CA MET A 1 -14.78 13.54 20.77
C MET A 1 -13.83 14.04 21.86
N LYS A 2 -13.33 13.13 22.69
CA LYS A 2 -12.32 13.48 23.69
C LYS A 2 -11.01 13.83 22.97
N GLU A 3 -10.41 14.96 23.33
CA GLU A 3 -9.23 15.51 22.66
C GLU A 3 -7.94 14.74 22.99
N ILE A 4 -7.90 14.11 24.18
CA ILE A 4 -6.73 13.38 24.67
C ILE A 4 -7.09 11.93 24.89
N LYS A 5 -6.27 11.03 24.33
CA LYS A 5 -6.31 9.59 24.58
C LYS A 5 -5.04 9.15 25.30
N VAL A 6 -5.18 8.28 26.28
CA VAL A 6 -4.07 7.71 27.04
C VAL A 6 -4.17 6.20 26.97
N LEU A 7 -3.20 5.56 26.35
CA LEU A 7 -3.02 4.10 26.41
C LEU A 7 -2.17 3.82 27.64
N LYS A 8 -2.62 2.90 28.53
CA LYS A 8 -1.93 2.67 29.81
C LYS A 8 -1.90 1.20 30.19
N GLY A 9 -0.77 0.72 30.69
CA GLY A 9 -0.62 -0.56 31.40
C GLY A 9 -0.05 -1.71 30.59
N GLY A 10 -0.06 -1.61 29.26
CA GLY A 10 0.50 -2.62 28.37
C GLY A 10 2.01 -2.54 28.20
N ARG A 11 2.57 -3.51 27.48
CA ARG A 11 3.94 -3.41 26.95
C ARG A 11 3.94 -2.53 25.70
N LEU A 12 4.93 -1.67 25.56
CA LEU A 12 5.09 -0.86 24.36
C LEU A 12 6.35 -1.27 23.60
N PHE A 13 6.16 -1.61 22.36
CA PHE A 13 7.21 -1.77 21.37
C PHE A 13 7.16 -0.55 20.43
N ASP A 14 8.06 0.41 20.61
CA ASP A 14 7.96 1.72 19.97
C ASP A 14 8.54 1.78 18.54
N GLY A 15 9.16 0.69 18.09
CA GLY A 15 9.76 0.59 16.76
C GLY A 15 11.11 1.30 16.61
N THR A 16 11.71 1.82 17.69
CA THR A 16 13.01 2.50 17.64
C THR A 16 14.20 1.55 17.68
N GLY A 17 13.97 0.27 17.97
CA GLY A 17 15.01 -0.74 18.22
C GLY A 17 15.51 -0.77 19.67
N GLY A 18 14.91 0.03 20.55
CA GLY A 18 15.17 0.01 21.99
C GLY A 18 14.48 -1.16 22.71
N GLU A 19 14.72 -1.22 24.03
CA GLU A 19 14.07 -2.21 24.90
C GLU A 19 12.57 -1.96 24.99
N VAL A 20 11.81 -3.04 25.17
CA VAL A 20 10.37 -2.99 25.39
C VAL A 20 10.06 -2.24 26.68
N ILE A 21 9.14 -1.28 26.63
CA ILE A 21 8.72 -0.52 27.80
C ILE A 21 7.56 -1.25 28.47
N GLU A 22 7.80 -1.79 29.65
CA GLU A 22 6.77 -2.44 30.47
C GLU A 22 5.91 -1.38 31.20
N ASN A 23 4.64 -1.72 31.45
CA ASN A 23 3.69 -0.82 32.10
C ASN A 23 3.69 0.59 31.47
N SER A 24 3.55 0.60 30.15
CA SER A 24 3.72 1.81 29.33
C SER A 24 2.55 2.80 29.46
N VAL A 25 2.86 4.06 29.19
CA VAL A 25 1.89 5.14 29.00
C VAL A 25 2.17 5.86 27.71
N VAL A 26 1.16 5.95 26.86
CA VAL A 26 1.21 6.74 25.61
C VAL A 26 0.11 7.79 25.67
N VAL A 27 0.48 9.06 25.64
CA VAL A 27 -0.45 10.20 25.64
C VAL A 27 -0.56 10.75 24.22
N ILE A 28 -1.77 10.74 23.68
CA ILE A 28 -2.09 11.23 22.35
C ILE A 28 -3.06 12.41 22.48
N LYS A 29 -2.70 13.55 21.89
CA LYS A 29 -3.58 14.71 21.77
C LYS A 29 -3.90 14.93 20.29
N ASN A 30 -5.17 14.87 19.94
CA ASN A 30 -5.63 14.87 18.54
C ASN A 30 -4.97 13.73 17.72
N ASP A 31 -4.03 14.09 16.85
CA ASP A 31 -3.28 13.20 15.96
C ASP A 31 -1.77 13.11 16.30
N ARG A 32 -1.36 13.60 17.49
CA ARG A 32 0.06 13.70 17.89
C ARG A 32 0.34 12.99 19.19
N PHE A 33 1.47 12.29 19.24
CA PHE A 33 2.04 11.81 20.50
C PHE A 33 2.58 12.99 21.31
N CYS A 34 2.13 13.13 22.57
CA CYS A 34 2.59 14.16 23.50
C CYS A 34 3.60 13.63 24.50
N ALA A 35 3.41 12.37 24.97
CA ALA A 35 4.35 11.71 25.84
C ALA A 35 4.28 10.21 25.64
N VAL A 36 5.43 9.55 25.75
CA VAL A 36 5.60 8.08 25.61
C VAL A 36 6.65 7.62 26.60
N GLY A 37 6.36 6.57 27.38
CA GLY A 37 7.32 6.03 28.34
C GLY A 37 6.69 5.04 29.31
N GLY A 38 7.43 4.71 30.38
CA GLY A 38 6.90 3.93 31.49
C GLY A 38 6.00 4.77 32.40
N ALA A 39 5.13 4.11 33.16
CA ALA A 39 4.15 4.77 34.04
C ALA A 39 4.77 5.71 35.09
N ASP A 40 6.00 5.44 35.51
CA ASP A 40 6.71 6.27 36.50
C ASP A 40 7.31 7.54 35.90
N GLY A 41 7.43 7.61 34.56
CA GLY A 41 8.08 8.71 33.84
C GLY A 41 7.11 9.60 33.06
N VAL A 42 5.85 9.22 32.90
CA VAL A 42 4.87 9.94 32.11
C VAL A 42 3.70 10.44 32.96
N GLU A 43 3.52 11.78 33.02
CA GLU A 43 2.36 12.37 33.66
C GLU A 43 1.09 12.13 32.85
N ILE A 44 0.07 11.54 33.49
CA ILE A 44 -1.23 11.28 32.87
C ILE A 44 -2.13 12.50 33.04
N PRO A 45 -2.56 13.12 31.94
CA PRO A 45 -3.48 14.26 31.99
C PRO A 45 -4.81 13.88 32.67
N LYS A 46 -5.40 14.84 33.39
CA LYS A 46 -6.70 14.67 34.06
C LYS A 46 -7.71 15.64 33.45
N GLY A 47 -8.97 15.25 33.42
CA GLY A 47 -10.05 16.13 33.00
C GLY A 47 -11.14 15.42 32.16
N PRO A 48 -12.24 16.13 31.89
CA PRO A 48 -13.40 15.55 31.19
C PRO A 48 -13.11 15.16 29.72
N ASN A 49 -12.08 15.78 29.13
CA ASN A 49 -11.68 15.55 27.74
C ASN A 49 -10.61 14.44 27.59
N VAL A 50 -10.29 13.72 28.67
CA VAL A 50 -9.31 12.63 28.66
C VAL A 50 -10.04 11.29 28.60
N GLU A 51 -9.63 10.46 27.68
CA GLU A 51 -10.04 9.05 27.57
C GLU A 51 -8.86 8.17 27.93
N ILE A 52 -9.03 7.32 28.95
CA ILE A 52 -8.02 6.32 29.30
C ILE A 52 -8.45 4.98 28.73
N ILE A 53 -7.55 4.37 27.97
CA ILE A 53 -7.70 3.04 27.37
C ILE A 53 -6.74 2.12 28.13
N ASP A 54 -7.29 1.15 28.87
CA ASP A 54 -6.51 0.15 29.56
C ASP A 54 -5.96 -0.86 28.54
N THR A 55 -4.65 -0.97 28.49
CA THR A 55 -3.94 -1.91 27.63
C THR A 55 -3.24 -3.01 28.43
N THR A 56 -3.59 -3.20 29.70
CA THR A 56 -3.02 -4.24 30.56
C THR A 56 -3.13 -5.62 29.90
N GLY A 57 -2.02 -6.33 29.84
CA GLY A 57 -1.93 -7.63 29.16
C GLY A 57 -1.83 -7.57 27.64
N MET A 58 -1.85 -6.38 27.05
CA MET A 58 -1.70 -6.15 25.61
C MET A 58 -0.30 -5.66 25.26
N THR A 59 0.06 -5.76 23.99
CA THR A 59 1.25 -5.11 23.43
C THR A 59 0.80 -3.97 22.54
N VAL A 60 1.26 -2.77 22.85
CA VAL A 60 1.04 -1.56 22.04
C VAL A 60 2.15 -1.48 20.99
N LEU A 61 1.77 -1.28 19.75
CA LEU A 61 2.67 -1.20 18.60
C LEU A 61 2.36 0.06 17.81
N PRO A 62 3.33 0.64 17.07
CA PRO A 62 3.02 1.53 15.96
C PRO A 62 2.13 0.82 14.94
N GLY A 63 1.30 1.56 14.23
CA GLY A 63 0.52 1.00 13.13
C GLY A 63 1.43 0.27 12.13
N LEU A 64 0.99 -0.90 11.68
CA LEU A 64 1.75 -1.71 10.73
C LEU A 64 1.85 -1.01 9.38
N ILE A 65 2.94 -1.29 8.65
CA ILE A 65 3.21 -0.75 7.32
C ILE A 65 3.30 -1.90 6.34
N GLU A 66 2.40 -1.90 5.33
CA GLU A 66 2.51 -2.79 4.18
C GLU A 66 3.16 -2.02 3.03
N SER A 67 4.39 -2.37 2.72
CA SER A 67 5.21 -1.63 1.74
C SER A 67 5.08 -2.14 0.30
N HIS A 68 4.37 -3.26 0.06
CA HIS A 68 4.21 -3.84 -1.27
C HIS A 68 2.89 -4.61 -1.42
N MET A 69 1.84 -3.89 -1.68
CA MET A 69 0.51 -4.45 -1.92
C MET A 69 0.07 -4.18 -3.37
N HIS A 70 -0.76 -5.05 -3.91
CA HIS A 70 -1.50 -4.81 -5.15
C HIS A 70 -3.00 -4.85 -4.84
N ILE A 71 -3.65 -3.71 -4.90
CA ILE A 71 -5.05 -3.58 -4.47
C ILE A 71 -6.03 -4.28 -5.41
N ASN A 72 -5.67 -4.38 -6.68
CA ASN A 72 -6.50 -4.95 -7.74
C ASN A 72 -6.30 -6.45 -7.99
N LEU A 73 -5.30 -7.08 -7.36
CA LEU A 73 -5.03 -8.50 -7.53
C LEU A 73 -5.83 -9.36 -6.53
N ASP A 74 -6.06 -10.61 -6.88
CA ASP A 74 -6.69 -11.60 -6.01
C ASP A 74 -5.71 -12.74 -5.72
N CYS A 75 -5.42 -12.96 -4.45
CA CYS A 75 -4.58 -14.06 -4.00
C CYS A 75 -5.42 -15.22 -3.42
N SER A 76 -6.72 -15.26 -3.70
CA SER A 76 -7.59 -16.35 -3.24
C SER A 76 -7.21 -17.65 -3.92
N GLU A 77 -7.29 -18.74 -3.16
CA GLU A 77 -6.99 -20.08 -3.67
C GLU A 77 -7.86 -20.44 -4.88
N GLY A 78 -7.22 -21.01 -5.90
CA GLY A 78 -7.88 -21.50 -7.11
C GLY A 78 -8.24 -20.42 -8.14
N LYS A 79 -7.91 -19.15 -7.90
CA LYS A 79 -8.14 -18.08 -8.87
C LYS A 79 -6.85 -17.55 -9.48
N HIS A 80 -6.93 -17.17 -10.74
CA HIS A 80 -5.83 -16.44 -11.35
C HIS A 80 -5.70 -15.06 -10.71
N LEU A 81 -4.48 -14.66 -10.36
CA LEU A 81 -4.17 -13.43 -9.65
C LEU A 81 -4.77 -12.17 -10.30
N ALA A 82 -4.76 -12.10 -11.63
CA ALA A 82 -5.31 -11.00 -12.40
C ALA A 82 -6.81 -11.14 -12.73
N ALA A 83 -7.52 -12.16 -12.22
CA ALA A 83 -8.92 -12.38 -12.53
C ALA A 83 -9.80 -11.14 -12.30
N PRO A 84 -9.67 -10.38 -11.19
CA PRO A 84 -10.48 -9.18 -11.01
C PRO A 84 -10.30 -8.15 -12.11
N ALA A 85 -9.07 -8.04 -12.59
CA ALA A 85 -8.71 -7.12 -13.65
C ALA A 85 -9.30 -7.52 -15.02
N LEU A 86 -9.55 -8.80 -15.23
CA LEU A 86 -10.15 -9.33 -16.45
C LEU A 86 -11.68 -9.35 -16.42
N GLU A 87 -12.26 -9.45 -15.24
CA GLU A 87 -13.69 -9.67 -15.02
C GLU A 87 -14.46 -8.39 -14.66
N MET A 88 -13.77 -7.35 -14.14
CA MET A 88 -14.37 -6.16 -13.58
C MET A 88 -14.02 -4.91 -14.38
N ASN A 89 -14.98 -4.00 -14.50
CA ASN A 89 -14.69 -2.65 -14.97
C ASN A 89 -14.01 -1.80 -13.85
N SER A 90 -13.49 -0.62 -14.22
CA SER A 90 -12.75 0.24 -13.28
C SER A 90 -13.54 0.62 -12.02
N ASN A 91 -14.86 0.83 -12.13
CA ASN A 91 -15.70 1.21 -10.99
C ASN A 91 -15.91 0.03 -10.02
N GLU A 92 -16.15 -1.17 -10.54
CA GLU A 92 -16.25 -2.38 -9.75
C GLU A 92 -14.94 -2.70 -9.04
N LEU A 93 -13.82 -2.54 -9.77
CA LEU A 93 -12.48 -2.75 -9.23
C LEU A 93 -12.15 -1.74 -8.13
N LEU A 94 -12.55 -0.47 -8.29
CA LEU A 94 -12.42 0.55 -7.26
C LEU A 94 -13.15 0.16 -5.98
N MET A 95 -14.42 -0.25 -6.09
CA MET A 95 -15.21 -0.65 -4.93
C MET A 95 -14.63 -1.88 -4.22
N ARG A 96 -14.16 -2.87 -4.98
CA ARG A 96 -13.46 -4.04 -4.44
C ARG A 96 -12.17 -3.64 -3.73
N SER A 97 -11.38 -2.76 -4.33
CA SER A 97 -10.11 -2.27 -3.78
C SER A 97 -10.31 -1.49 -2.48
N LEU A 98 -11.36 -0.65 -2.42
CA LEU A 98 -11.75 0.04 -1.19
C LEU A 98 -12.04 -0.94 -0.05
N ARG A 99 -12.82 -1.99 -0.30
CA ARG A 99 -13.09 -3.02 0.70
C ARG A 99 -11.81 -3.69 1.17
N LYS A 100 -10.93 -4.10 0.24
CA LYS A 100 -9.66 -4.76 0.57
C LYS A 100 -8.76 -3.88 1.42
N LEU A 101 -8.66 -2.59 1.09
CA LEU A 101 -7.88 -1.62 1.86
C LEU A 101 -8.49 -1.39 3.26
N ARG A 102 -9.81 -1.33 3.36
CA ARG A 102 -10.49 -1.26 4.64
C ARG A 102 -10.21 -2.49 5.51
N ASP A 103 -10.38 -3.69 4.96
CA ASP A 103 -10.11 -4.94 5.67
C ASP A 103 -8.64 -4.98 6.17
N THR A 104 -7.69 -4.55 5.33
CA THR A 104 -6.28 -4.45 5.70
C THR A 104 -6.03 -3.39 6.79
N TYR A 105 -6.71 -2.25 6.72
CA TYR A 105 -6.63 -1.20 7.74
C TYR A 105 -7.18 -1.68 9.10
N GLU A 106 -8.30 -2.39 9.09
CA GLU A 106 -8.91 -2.98 10.30
C GLU A 106 -8.01 -4.05 10.95
N MET A 107 -7.12 -4.69 10.19
CA MET A 107 -6.07 -5.58 10.70
C MET A 107 -4.86 -4.85 11.31
N GLY A 108 -4.86 -3.52 11.34
CA GLY A 108 -3.81 -2.70 11.96
C GLY A 108 -2.76 -2.13 11.01
N PHE A 109 -2.91 -2.29 9.69
CA PHE A 109 -2.03 -1.66 8.71
C PHE A 109 -2.47 -0.21 8.46
N THR A 110 -1.79 0.73 9.09
CA THR A 110 -2.12 2.15 9.03
C THR A 110 -1.44 2.91 7.89
N THR A 111 -0.46 2.28 7.25
CA THR A 111 0.22 2.79 6.05
C THR A 111 0.37 1.67 5.04
N ILE A 112 -0.01 1.92 3.80
CA ILE A 112 0.06 0.95 2.70
C ILE A 112 0.68 1.63 1.50
N ARG A 113 1.60 0.94 0.83
CA ARG A 113 2.12 1.34 -0.47
C ARG A 113 1.67 0.35 -1.54
N ASP A 114 0.93 0.85 -2.52
CA ASP A 114 0.59 0.07 -3.71
C ASP A 114 1.82 -0.16 -4.60
N GLY A 115 1.98 -1.39 -5.04
CA GLY A 115 3.08 -1.82 -5.90
C GLY A 115 2.82 -1.66 -7.40
N GLY A 116 1.78 -0.89 -7.74
CA GLY A 116 1.33 -0.68 -9.11
C GLY A 116 0.07 -1.49 -9.41
N SER A 117 -1.00 -0.79 -9.66
CA SER A 117 -2.32 -1.37 -9.95
C SER A 117 -2.80 -1.08 -11.38
N GLY A 118 -2.30 -0.02 -12.00
CA GLY A 118 -2.40 0.29 -13.42
C GLY A 118 -3.79 0.54 -13.99
N TRP A 119 -4.85 0.47 -13.23
CA TRP A 119 -6.23 0.52 -13.73
C TRP A 119 -6.80 1.94 -13.69
N ASN A 120 -6.52 2.74 -14.71
CA ASN A 120 -7.00 4.12 -14.80
C ASN A 120 -6.72 4.95 -13.52
N TRP A 121 -5.60 4.67 -12.85
CA TRP A 121 -5.18 5.34 -11.60
C TRP A 121 -6.27 5.39 -10.53
N ILE A 122 -7.11 4.33 -10.43
CA ILE A 122 -8.16 4.24 -9.39
C ILE A 122 -7.59 4.38 -7.97
N GLU A 123 -6.36 3.93 -7.77
CA GLU A 123 -5.64 4.04 -6.51
C GLU A 123 -5.38 5.48 -6.10
N CYS A 124 -5.15 6.39 -7.05
CA CYS A 124 -5.03 7.83 -6.76
C CYS A 124 -6.35 8.41 -6.27
N ALA A 125 -7.47 8.03 -6.89
CA ALA A 125 -8.80 8.44 -6.44
C ALA A 125 -9.11 7.93 -5.03
N ILE A 126 -8.74 6.68 -4.72
CA ILE A 126 -8.90 6.09 -3.39
C ILE A 126 -8.06 6.83 -2.35
N ARG A 127 -6.76 7.06 -2.63
CA ARG A 127 -5.87 7.82 -1.75
C ARG A 127 -6.44 9.19 -1.42
N ASP A 128 -6.87 9.90 -2.46
CA ASP A 128 -7.40 11.25 -2.30
C ASP A 128 -8.73 11.25 -1.53
N GLY A 129 -9.55 10.21 -1.69
CA GLY A 129 -10.75 9.99 -0.89
C GLY A 129 -10.43 9.78 0.59
N PHE A 130 -9.40 8.99 0.92
CA PHE A 130 -8.91 8.85 2.30
C PHE A 130 -8.37 10.17 2.86
N ALA A 131 -7.59 10.91 2.06
CA ALA A 131 -7.01 12.18 2.47
C ALA A 131 -8.06 13.26 2.74
N ARG A 132 -9.17 13.27 1.99
CA ARG A 132 -10.30 14.19 2.23
C ARG A 132 -11.24 13.73 3.35
N GLY A 133 -11.11 12.49 3.81
CA GLY A 133 -12.02 11.90 4.79
C GLY A 133 -13.38 11.46 4.23
N ASP A 134 -13.49 11.30 2.92
CA ASP A 134 -14.71 10.79 2.25
C ASP A 134 -15.02 9.37 2.74
N VAL A 135 -13.98 8.59 2.99
CA VAL A 135 -14.03 7.26 3.60
C VAL A 135 -12.86 7.08 4.56
N PRO A 136 -13.01 6.32 5.67
CA PRO A 136 -11.89 5.99 6.54
C PRO A 136 -10.94 4.99 5.86
N GLY A 137 -9.64 5.19 6.06
CA GLY A 137 -8.63 4.27 5.51
C GLY A 137 -7.22 4.60 5.98
N PRO A 138 -6.23 3.81 5.55
CA PRO A 138 -4.84 4.01 5.89
C PRO A 138 -4.24 5.23 5.15
N ARG A 139 -3.04 5.64 5.58
CA ARG A 139 -2.18 6.42 4.69
C ARG A 139 -1.83 5.54 3.49
N PHE A 140 -2.18 5.98 2.30
CA PHE A 140 -2.04 5.18 1.09
C PHE A 140 -1.11 5.88 0.11
N LEU A 141 -0.08 5.16 -0.34
CA LEU A 141 0.89 5.62 -1.35
C LEU A 141 0.66 4.84 -2.63
N THR A 142 0.65 5.55 -3.75
CA THR A 142 0.25 5.01 -5.05
C THR A 142 1.40 5.02 -6.05
N SER A 143 1.40 4.06 -6.97
CA SER A 143 2.46 3.91 -7.99
C SER A 143 1.94 4.03 -9.43
N GLY A 144 0.62 3.97 -9.64
CA GLY A 144 0.04 3.95 -10.98
C GLY A 144 0.36 2.67 -11.75
N TYR A 145 0.56 2.81 -13.04
CA TYR A 145 1.02 1.71 -13.87
C TYR A 145 2.47 1.36 -13.53
N HIS A 146 2.72 0.08 -13.24
CA HIS A 146 4.11 -0.37 -13.15
C HIS A 146 4.73 -0.43 -14.55
N LEU A 147 5.98 -0.02 -14.64
CA LEU A 147 6.69 0.05 -15.90
C LEU A 147 7.56 -1.19 -16.07
N THR A 148 7.44 -1.85 -17.21
CA THR A 148 8.17 -3.06 -17.56
C THR A 148 8.54 -3.05 -19.04
N VAL A 149 9.51 -3.85 -19.45
CA VAL A 149 9.83 -4.05 -20.86
C VAL A 149 8.87 -5.02 -21.53
N SER A 150 8.77 -4.98 -22.84
CA SER A 150 7.98 -5.96 -23.63
C SER A 150 8.33 -7.41 -23.25
N GLY A 151 7.31 -8.21 -22.93
CA GLY A 151 7.48 -9.58 -22.45
C GLY A 151 8.08 -9.71 -21.04
N GLY A 152 8.18 -8.61 -20.28
CA GLY A 152 8.64 -8.60 -18.90
C GLY A 152 7.57 -9.04 -17.89
N HIS A 153 7.79 -8.71 -16.62
CA HIS A 153 6.88 -9.04 -15.53
C HIS A 153 5.51 -8.40 -15.75
N ALA A 154 4.47 -9.11 -15.31
CA ALA A 154 3.06 -8.73 -15.50
C ALA A 154 2.56 -8.75 -16.95
N CYS A 155 3.28 -9.43 -17.83
CA CYS A 155 2.77 -9.84 -19.11
C CYS A 155 1.80 -11.03 -18.90
N PHE A 156 0.58 -10.75 -18.42
CA PHE A 156 -0.39 -11.79 -18.07
C PHE A 156 -1.03 -12.46 -19.27
N MET A 157 -0.89 -11.87 -20.45
CA MET A 157 -1.50 -12.40 -21.67
C MET A 157 -0.48 -13.15 -22.49
N PRO A 158 -0.84 -14.35 -22.99
CA PRO A 158 -0.02 -15.04 -23.99
C PRO A 158 0.22 -14.14 -25.21
N PRO A 159 1.39 -14.22 -25.88
CA PRO A 159 1.74 -13.32 -26.97
C PRO A 159 0.71 -13.24 -28.10
N HIS A 160 0.05 -14.36 -28.41
CA HIS A 160 -0.98 -14.45 -29.46
C HIS A 160 -2.29 -13.76 -29.07
N LEU A 161 -2.54 -13.49 -27.79
CA LEU A 161 -3.71 -12.74 -27.30
C LEU A 161 -3.37 -11.30 -26.99
N GLY A 162 -2.11 -10.98 -26.70
CA GLY A 162 -1.66 -9.63 -26.33
C GLY A 162 -1.92 -8.58 -27.40
N GLN A 163 -2.04 -8.97 -28.67
CA GLN A 163 -2.39 -8.07 -29.76
C GLN A 163 -3.86 -7.61 -29.75
N PHE A 164 -4.74 -8.30 -29.02
CA PHE A 164 -6.18 -7.98 -28.94
C PHE A 164 -6.53 -7.23 -27.68
N TYR A 165 -5.64 -7.21 -26.70
CA TYR A 165 -5.87 -6.55 -25.41
C TYR A 165 -4.81 -5.46 -25.25
N PRO A 166 -5.23 -4.21 -25.07
CA PRO A 166 -4.29 -3.14 -24.80
C PRO A 166 -3.45 -3.47 -23.58
N MET A 167 -2.20 -3.10 -23.61
CA MET A 167 -1.17 -3.40 -22.58
C MET A 167 -1.48 -2.81 -21.20
N GLU A 168 -2.63 -2.18 -21.04
CA GLU A 168 -3.09 -1.46 -19.87
C GLU A 168 -3.56 -2.34 -18.71
N MET A 169 -3.55 -3.66 -18.86
CA MET A 169 -4.11 -4.60 -17.89
C MET A 169 -3.18 -4.94 -16.71
N GLY A 170 -2.41 -4.01 -16.20
CA GLY A 170 -1.59 -4.23 -15.01
C GLY A 170 -0.25 -3.52 -15.06
N GLY A 171 0.32 -3.32 -16.24
CA GLY A 171 1.57 -2.60 -16.41
C GLY A 171 1.63 -1.94 -17.78
N TYR A 172 2.61 -1.08 -17.95
CA TYR A 172 2.87 -0.44 -19.21
C TYR A 172 4.20 -0.93 -19.76
N TYR A 173 4.18 -1.46 -20.99
CA TYR A 173 5.41 -1.87 -21.66
C TYR A 173 6.12 -0.64 -22.20
N VAL A 174 7.37 -0.52 -21.84
CA VAL A 174 8.23 0.60 -22.21
C VAL A 174 9.59 0.08 -22.63
N ASP A 175 9.93 0.28 -23.87
CA ASP A 175 11.18 -0.16 -24.44
C ASP A 175 12.05 1.07 -24.77
N GLY A 176 13.20 1.15 -24.14
CA GLY A 176 14.13 2.26 -24.31
C GLY A 176 13.83 3.49 -23.44
N VAL A 177 14.83 4.34 -23.29
CA VAL A 177 14.85 5.46 -22.34
C VAL A 177 13.70 6.46 -22.55
N GLU A 178 13.34 6.74 -23.80
CA GLU A 178 12.33 7.75 -24.09
C GLU A 178 10.92 7.31 -23.69
N GLU A 179 10.57 6.04 -23.88
CA GLU A 179 9.28 5.50 -23.45
C GLU A 179 9.18 5.43 -21.92
N TRP A 180 10.26 4.99 -21.26
CA TRP A 180 10.34 5.01 -19.80
C TRP A 180 10.11 6.41 -19.25
N ARG A 181 10.82 7.41 -19.81
CA ARG A 181 10.69 8.79 -19.40
C ARG A 181 9.28 9.33 -19.63
N LYS A 182 8.68 9.01 -20.77
CA LYS A 182 7.32 9.42 -21.12
C LYS A 182 6.32 8.86 -20.11
N MET A 183 6.35 7.56 -19.87
CA MET A 183 5.39 6.91 -18.97
C MET A 183 5.58 7.28 -17.50
N ALA A 184 6.82 7.47 -17.06
CA ALA A 184 7.06 8.02 -15.72
C ALA A 184 6.39 9.40 -15.54
N ARG A 185 6.49 10.27 -16.56
CA ARG A 185 5.81 11.57 -16.54
C ARG A 185 4.28 11.44 -16.57
N VAL A 186 3.74 10.49 -17.32
CA VAL A 186 2.29 10.22 -17.35
C VAL A 186 1.80 9.77 -15.97
N ASN A 187 2.49 8.85 -15.31
CA ASN A 187 2.18 8.46 -13.95
C ASN A 187 2.21 9.65 -12.98
N LEU A 188 3.30 10.43 -13.00
CA LEU A 188 3.43 11.62 -12.15
C LEU A 188 2.35 12.66 -12.42
N TRP A 189 1.95 12.85 -13.68
CA TRP A 189 0.85 13.75 -14.02
C TRP A 189 -0.48 13.29 -13.41
N ASN A 190 -0.70 11.97 -13.36
CA ASN A 190 -1.89 11.40 -12.72
C ASN A 190 -1.78 11.37 -11.19
N GLY A 191 -0.73 11.94 -10.63
CA GLY A 191 -0.60 12.21 -9.20
C GLY A 191 -0.07 11.05 -8.37
N VAL A 192 0.64 10.09 -8.95
CA VAL A 192 1.24 9.00 -8.17
C VAL A 192 2.34 9.50 -7.23
N ASP A 193 2.55 8.79 -6.12
CA ASP A 193 3.54 9.14 -5.09
C ASP A 193 4.94 8.59 -5.42
N ASN A 194 5.00 7.52 -6.21
CA ASN A 194 6.24 6.86 -6.61
C ASN A 194 6.08 6.15 -7.95
N ILE A 195 7.20 5.78 -8.58
CA ILE A 195 7.20 5.02 -9.82
C ILE A 195 7.60 3.57 -9.52
N LYS A 196 6.74 2.63 -9.87
CA LYS A 196 7.05 1.21 -9.82
C LYS A 196 7.78 0.80 -11.09
N VAL A 197 8.99 0.31 -10.92
CA VAL A 197 9.81 -0.26 -11.99
C VAL A 197 9.93 -1.76 -11.78
N VAL A 198 9.73 -2.52 -12.84
CA VAL A 198 9.96 -3.95 -12.84
C VAL A 198 11.18 -4.24 -13.71
N ALA A 199 12.27 -4.60 -13.04
CA ALA A 199 13.58 -4.77 -13.66
C ALA A 199 13.96 -6.24 -13.92
N SER A 200 13.07 -7.17 -13.60
CA SER A 200 13.27 -8.60 -13.81
C SER A 200 12.00 -9.27 -14.33
N ARG A 201 12.15 -10.39 -15.01
CA ARG A 201 11.02 -11.22 -15.36
C ARG A 201 10.53 -11.95 -14.11
N CYS A 202 9.22 -12.12 -13.98
CA CYS A 202 8.61 -12.93 -12.93
C CYS A 202 7.96 -14.18 -13.56
N ASP A 203 8.08 -15.32 -12.89
CA ASP A 203 7.63 -16.64 -13.33
C ASP A 203 6.11 -16.84 -13.28
N TRP A 204 5.33 -15.79 -13.28
CA TRP A 204 3.88 -15.87 -13.26
C TRP A 204 3.26 -16.15 -14.63
N THR A 205 4.10 -16.16 -15.67
CA THR A 205 3.72 -16.68 -16.98
C THR A 205 4.15 -18.15 -17.04
N MET A 206 3.31 -19.01 -17.54
CA MET A 206 3.49 -20.47 -17.64
C MET A 206 4.75 -20.95 -18.40
N ASN A 207 5.72 -20.12 -18.63
CA ASN A 207 6.96 -20.44 -19.33
C ASN A 207 8.17 -20.17 -18.44
N ASP A 208 8.72 -21.25 -17.91
CA ASP A 208 9.89 -21.37 -17.03
C ASP A 208 11.23 -20.89 -17.62
N HIS A 209 11.26 -19.85 -18.42
CA HIS A 209 12.51 -19.35 -18.98
C HIS A 209 12.91 -18.01 -18.37
N PHE A 210 13.79 -18.07 -17.38
CA PHE A 210 14.57 -16.94 -16.89
C PHE A 210 15.36 -16.30 -18.03
N THR A 211 14.80 -15.27 -18.64
CA THR A 211 15.58 -14.38 -19.51
C THR A 211 15.88 -13.13 -18.70
N PRO A 212 17.14 -12.86 -18.33
CA PRO A 212 17.48 -11.58 -17.70
C PRO A 212 17.09 -10.47 -18.66
N LEU A 213 16.33 -9.49 -18.17
CA LEU A 213 16.04 -8.27 -18.92
C LEU A 213 17.36 -7.59 -19.26
N ASP A 214 17.51 -7.16 -20.50
CA ASP A 214 18.72 -6.44 -20.92
C ASP A 214 18.91 -5.20 -20.05
N ARG A 215 20.07 -5.15 -19.36
CA ARG A 215 20.46 -4.01 -18.51
C ARG A 215 20.48 -2.68 -19.26
N LYS A 216 20.57 -2.70 -20.59
CA LYS A 216 20.56 -1.48 -21.41
C LYS A 216 19.17 -0.89 -21.56
N SER A 217 18.11 -1.72 -21.61
CA SER A 217 16.73 -1.25 -21.72
C SER A 217 16.17 -0.75 -20.39
N THR A 218 16.79 -1.10 -19.25
CA THR A 218 16.38 -0.67 -17.91
C THR A 218 17.24 0.45 -17.32
N ARG A 219 18.26 0.95 -18.03
CA ARG A 219 19.01 2.13 -17.59
C ARG A 219 18.19 3.39 -17.83
N LEU A 220 17.74 3.99 -16.74
CA LEU A 220 17.18 5.34 -16.68
C LEU A 220 18.24 6.39 -16.92
#